data_bee31ebc5a5e98062980f7344e977093
#
_entry.id   bee31ebc5a5e98062980f7344e977093
#
_cell.length_a   1.000
_cell.length_b   1.000
_cell.length_c   1.000
_cell.angle_alpha   90.00
_cell.angle_beta   90.00
_cell.angle_gamma   90.00
#
_symmetry.space_group_name_H-M   'P 1'
#
loop_
_entity.id
_entity.type
_entity.pdbx_description
1 polymer ?
#
loop_
_entity_poly.entity_id
_entity_poly.type
_entity_poly.pdbx_seq_one_letter_code
_entity_poly.pdbx_strand_id
1 'polypeptide(L)'
;MITQIGKQLATQIVDTVHDVCGHDINFINKNGIIYASTNTSRIGSFHEIGKKAADTKTVIEVQENDHYEGTSSGVNIPVTHNGYLIAVIGISGSPDEVRKFAYLAEKITRLLIREQELNAASRTLSEKRTYLVSYLLSGTGTSNGTCEFESFPDKIADLNYIHDLLDEFEINIEKKKRVLIIRMLSDHSTITLSSAEEKILRMFTEHSIHLYKFQYPHEYAAIIDCSFPLEQLEAFCLSLSDSIQMGIGRPAELFKLSTSYDTARIALNSLTDSADHYALFDDLTLEILLGSLNEVTTAEFIAKTLSCLDEADCSLLHSYFDHEQSLSRTSEYLYLHKNTLQYKLDRIHKICGLNPRSFRDGVILYLALRLKEM
;
A
#
# COMPACT_ATOMS: atom_id res chain seq x y z
N MET A 1 10.30 -9.73 -21.75
CA MET A 1 11.54 -9.36 -22.47
C MET A 1 11.23 -8.26 -23.47
N ILE A 2 11.88 -7.10 -23.38
CA ILE A 2 11.64 -5.96 -24.27
C ILE A 2 12.38 -6.23 -25.59
N THR A 3 11.64 -6.29 -26.69
CA THR A 3 12.16 -6.54 -28.04
C THR A 3 12.18 -5.28 -28.93
N GLN A 4 11.57 -4.19 -28.47
CA GLN A 4 11.51 -2.91 -29.16
C GLN A 4 11.19 -1.79 -28.16
N ILE A 5 11.76 -0.61 -28.35
CA ILE A 5 11.41 0.59 -27.58
C ILE A 5 10.11 1.17 -28.12
N GLY A 6 9.18 1.50 -27.21
CA GLY A 6 7.96 2.22 -27.60
C GLY A 6 8.26 3.59 -28.20
N LYS A 7 7.42 4.01 -29.16
CA LYS A 7 7.59 5.29 -29.88
C LYS A 7 7.70 6.49 -28.92
N GLN A 8 6.91 6.51 -27.87
CA GLN A 8 6.89 7.60 -26.88
C GLN A 8 8.24 7.76 -26.17
N LEU A 9 8.83 6.64 -25.69
CA LEU A 9 10.14 6.67 -25.05
C LEU A 9 11.25 7.05 -26.04
N ALA A 10 11.20 6.50 -27.26
CA ALA A 10 12.16 6.85 -28.32
C ALA A 10 12.12 8.36 -28.64
N THR A 11 10.93 8.96 -28.75
CA THR A 11 10.77 10.41 -28.96
C THR A 11 11.37 11.18 -27.78
N GLN A 12 11.07 10.79 -26.57
CA GLN A 12 11.60 11.45 -25.36
C GLN A 12 13.13 11.42 -25.29
N ILE A 13 13.76 10.29 -25.68
CA ILE A 13 15.23 10.19 -25.75
C ILE A 13 15.78 11.08 -26.86
N VAL A 14 15.14 11.09 -28.04
CA VAL A 14 15.52 11.94 -29.17
C VAL A 14 15.54 13.39 -28.75
N ASP A 15 14.48 13.89 -28.15
CA ASP A 15 14.34 15.28 -27.73
C ASP A 15 15.40 15.64 -26.66
N THR A 16 15.55 14.77 -25.63
CA THR A 16 16.50 15.01 -24.53
C THR A 16 17.95 15.06 -25.02
N VAL A 17 18.34 14.17 -25.91
CA VAL A 17 19.72 14.15 -26.44
C VAL A 17 19.94 15.31 -27.43
N HIS A 18 18.94 15.67 -28.22
CA HIS A 18 18.97 16.85 -29.12
C HIS A 18 19.19 18.15 -28.33
N ASP A 19 18.44 18.33 -27.23
CA ASP A 19 18.57 19.55 -26.40
C ASP A 19 20.01 19.74 -25.86
N VAL A 20 20.75 18.63 -25.69
CA VAL A 20 22.13 18.67 -25.20
C VAL A 20 23.15 18.86 -26.33
N CYS A 21 22.96 18.19 -27.47
CA CYS A 21 23.96 18.15 -28.55
C CYS A 21 23.68 19.08 -29.71
N GLY A 22 22.43 19.54 -29.92
CA GLY A 22 22.01 20.41 -31.02
C GLY A 22 22.02 19.72 -32.40
N HIS A 23 22.19 18.39 -32.46
CA HIS A 23 22.26 17.63 -33.69
C HIS A 23 20.97 16.84 -33.94
N ASP A 24 20.64 16.58 -35.21
CA ASP A 24 19.50 15.73 -35.56
C ASP A 24 19.71 14.25 -35.16
N ILE A 25 18.71 13.69 -34.52
CA ILE A 25 18.75 12.31 -33.99
C ILE A 25 17.60 11.51 -34.56
N ASN A 26 17.89 10.28 -34.95
CA ASN A 26 16.94 9.32 -35.46
C ASN A 26 16.99 7.99 -34.71
N PHE A 27 15.84 7.46 -34.37
CA PHE A 27 15.69 6.08 -33.95
C PHE A 27 15.17 5.24 -35.10
N ILE A 28 15.91 4.19 -35.44
CA ILE A 28 15.70 3.35 -36.63
C ILE A 28 15.44 1.94 -36.15
N ASN A 29 14.42 1.30 -36.70
CA ASN A 29 14.08 -0.08 -36.38
C ASN A 29 14.96 -1.10 -37.15
N LYS A 30 14.80 -2.39 -36.88
CA LYS A 30 15.54 -3.48 -37.54
C LYS A 30 15.36 -3.53 -39.07
N ASN A 31 14.32 -2.91 -39.59
CA ASN A 31 14.04 -2.86 -41.04
C ASN A 31 14.62 -1.61 -41.71
N GLY A 32 15.33 -0.78 -40.97
CA GLY A 32 15.89 0.47 -41.49
C GLY A 32 14.90 1.65 -41.56
N ILE A 33 13.73 1.52 -40.91
CA ILE A 33 12.72 2.59 -40.94
C ILE A 33 12.88 3.47 -39.69
N ILE A 34 12.92 4.76 -39.88
CA ILE A 34 12.95 5.77 -38.83
C ILE A 34 11.57 5.82 -38.17
N TYR A 35 11.48 5.60 -36.85
CA TYR A 35 10.21 5.63 -36.12
C TYR A 35 10.12 6.72 -35.06
N ALA A 36 11.25 7.38 -34.70
CA ALA A 36 11.32 8.62 -33.94
C ALA A 36 12.49 9.48 -34.48
N SER A 37 12.30 10.78 -34.52
CA SER A 37 13.29 11.73 -35.08
C SER A 37 13.04 13.13 -34.56
N THR A 38 14.09 13.91 -34.34
CA THR A 38 14.01 15.38 -34.15
C THR A 38 13.39 16.07 -35.35
N ASN A 39 13.69 15.58 -36.55
CA ASN A 39 13.03 16.02 -37.80
C ASN A 39 11.84 15.08 -38.10
N THR A 40 10.64 15.53 -37.74
CA THR A 40 9.41 14.75 -37.89
C THR A 40 9.11 14.34 -39.35
N SER A 41 9.59 15.07 -40.34
CA SER A 41 9.41 14.75 -41.78
C SER A 41 10.15 13.44 -42.18
N ARG A 42 11.12 13.02 -41.42
CA ARG A 42 11.88 11.78 -41.63
C ARG A 42 11.23 10.53 -41.06
N ILE A 43 10.23 10.68 -40.21
CA ILE A 43 9.54 9.53 -39.63
C ILE A 43 8.82 8.73 -40.73
N GLY A 44 9.06 7.42 -40.76
CA GLY A 44 8.55 6.51 -41.77
C GLY A 44 9.46 6.35 -42.99
N SER A 45 10.50 7.18 -43.18
CA SER A 45 11.46 7.03 -44.26
C SER A 45 12.49 5.94 -44.00
N PHE A 46 13.04 5.39 -45.09
CA PHE A 46 14.10 4.39 -45.05
C PHE A 46 15.47 5.07 -44.81
N HIS A 47 16.33 4.40 -44.05
CA HIS A 47 17.67 4.82 -43.71
C HIS A 47 18.65 3.68 -43.96
N GLU A 48 19.36 3.72 -45.11
CA GLU A 48 20.21 2.63 -45.59
C GLU A 48 21.27 2.20 -44.59
N ILE A 49 22.05 3.14 -44.07
CA ILE A 49 23.11 2.86 -43.10
C ILE A 49 22.55 2.41 -41.74
N GLY A 50 21.37 2.92 -41.36
CA GLY A 50 20.65 2.40 -40.18
C GLY A 50 20.28 0.92 -40.32
N LYS A 51 19.82 0.52 -41.52
CA LYS A 51 19.59 -0.90 -41.82
C LYS A 51 20.87 -1.72 -41.78
N LYS A 52 21.96 -1.22 -42.37
CA LYS A 52 23.26 -1.89 -42.35
C LYS A 52 23.82 -2.06 -40.93
N ALA A 53 23.71 -1.00 -40.09
CA ALA A 53 24.11 -1.06 -38.69
C ALA A 53 23.25 -2.03 -37.88
N ALA A 54 21.94 -2.15 -38.20
CA ALA A 54 21.06 -3.14 -37.62
C ALA A 54 21.45 -4.58 -37.93
N ASP A 55 21.79 -4.83 -39.18
CA ASP A 55 22.15 -6.19 -39.67
C ASP A 55 23.53 -6.64 -39.17
N THR A 56 24.51 -5.74 -39.18
CA THR A 56 25.87 -6.02 -38.72
C THR A 56 26.05 -5.93 -37.21
N LYS A 57 25.15 -5.26 -36.53
CA LYS A 57 25.25 -4.93 -35.10
C LYS A 57 26.55 -4.20 -34.73
N THR A 58 27.07 -3.39 -35.65
CA THR A 58 28.31 -2.61 -35.50
C THR A 58 28.02 -1.12 -35.67
N VAL A 59 28.84 -0.30 -35.03
CA VAL A 59 28.78 1.15 -35.23
C VAL A 59 29.27 1.49 -36.66
N ILE A 60 28.52 2.31 -37.38
CA ILE A 60 28.88 2.75 -38.75
C ILE A 60 28.93 4.26 -38.76
N GLU A 61 30.06 4.79 -39.16
CA GLU A 61 30.30 6.23 -39.36
C GLU A 61 30.21 6.57 -40.87
N VAL A 62 29.55 7.65 -41.19
CA VAL A 62 29.33 8.14 -42.56
C VAL A 62 30.00 9.49 -42.69
N GLN A 63 30.94 9.61 -43.63
CA GLN A 63 31.63 10.86 -43.93
C GLN A 63 30.82 11.75 -44.90
N GLU A 64 31.15 13.02 -45.00
CA GLU A 64 30.44 13.96 -45.87
C GLU A 64 30.44 13.58 -47.35
N ASN A 65 31.50 12.86 -47.78
CA ASN A 65 31.65 12.42 -49.18
C ASN A 65 30.92 11.10 -49.51
N ASP A 66 30.36 10.44 -48.50
CA ASP A 66 29.65 9.18 -48.67
C ASP A 66 28.19 9.48 -49.08
N HIS A 67 27.67 8.71 -50.03
CA HIS A 67 26.30 8.84 -50.53
C HIS A 67 25.51 7.57 -50.31
N TYR A 68 24.53 7.60 -49.39
CA TYR A 68 23.64 6.49 -49.07
C TYR A 68 22.17 6.99 -49.01
N GLU A 69 21.24 6.14 -49.37
CA GLU A 69 19.83 6.50 -49.41
C GLU A 69 19.31 6.90 -48.01
N GLY A 70 18.71 8.07 -47.90
CA GLY A 70 18.13 8.61 -46.69
C GLY A 70 19.13 8.85 -45.55
N THR A 71 20.45 8.87 -45.82
CA THR A 71 21.50 9.02 -44.81
C THR A 71 22.29 10.28 -45.03
N SER A 72 22.52 11.05 -43.98
CA SER A 72 23.47 12.17 -43.92
C SER A 72 24.76 11.73 -43.22
N SER A 73 25.85 12.54 -43.33
CA SER A 73 27.04 12.32 -42.52
C SER A 73 26.69 12.20 -41.05
N GLY A 74 27.34 11.30 -40.33
CA GLY A 74 27.02 11.04 -38.91
C GLY A 74 27.46 9.69 -38.37
N VAL A 75 26.97 9.34 -37.20
CA VAL A 75 27.25 8.10 -36.52
C VAL A 75 25.96 7.29 -36.29
N ASN A 76 25.95 6.03 -36.70
CA ASN A 76 24.85 5.11 -36.50
C ASN A 76 25.31 4.01 -35.54
N ILE A 77 24.70 3.96 -34.34
CA ILE A 77 25.06 3.04 -33.26
C ILE A 77 23.91 2.06 -32.98
N PRO A 78 24.11 0.74 -33.05
CA PRO A 78 23.11 -0.23 -32.70
C PRO A 78 22.98 -0.35 -31.18
N VAL A 79 21.75 -0.28 -30.69
CA VAL A 79 21.41 -0.55 -29.28
C VAL A 79 20.99 -2.00 -29.16
N THR A 80 21.75 -2.79 -28.42
CA THR A 80 21.45 -4.20 -28.16
C THR A 80 21.16 -4.45 -26.70
N HIS A 81 20.22 -5.34 -26.40
CA HIS A 81 19.87 -5.77 -25.06
C HIS A 81 19.64 -7.29 -25.04
N ASN A 82 20.30 -8.01 -24.12
CA ASN A 82 20.25 -9.47 -24.03
C ASN A 82 20.52 -10.19 -25.38
N GLY A 83 21.43 -9.64 -26.21
CA GLY A 83 21.78 -10.19 -27.53
C GLY A 83 20.84 -9.84 -28.68
N TYR A 84 19.70 -9.18 -28.39
CA TYR A 84 18.74 -8.73 -29.39
C TYR A 84 18.95 -7.27 -29.76
N LEU A 85 18.81 -6.94 -31.05
CA LEU A 85 18.79 -5.55 -31.52
C LEU A 85 17.46 -4.91 -31.11
N ILE A 86 17.53 -3.80 -30.41
CA ILE A 86 16.35 -3.02 -29.98
C ILE A 86 16.08 -1.86 -30.93
N ALA A 87 17.12 -1.13 -31.33
CA ALA A 87 17.05 0.00 -32.25
C ALA A 87 18.44 0.32 -32.79
N VAL A 88 18.51 1.17 -33.79
CA VAL A 88 19.74 1.90 -34.18
C VAL A 88 19.50 3.38 -33.92
N ILE A 89 20.47 4.05 -33.30
CA ILE A 89 20.45 5.49 -33.10
C ILE A 89 21.38 6.12 -34.13
N GLY A 90 20.85 6.98 -34.99
CA GLY A 90 21.61 7.80 -35.94
C GLY A 90 21.69 9.24 -35.43
N ILE A 91 22.88 9.81 -35.36
CA ILE A 91 23.10 11.24 -35.08
C ILE A 91 23.79 11.86 -36.29
N SER A 92 23.19 12.93 -36.83
CA SER A 92 23.71 13.66 -38.00
C SER A 92 24.77 14.67 -37.55
N GLY A 93 25.85 14.78 -38.34
CA GLY A 93 26.98 15.72 -38.12
C GLY A 93 28.32 15.10 -38.43
N SER A 94 29.42 15.84 -38.25
CA SER A 94 30.76 15.27 -38.40
C SER A 94 30.98 14.12 -37.40
N PRO A 95 31.41 12.90 -37.85
CA PRO A 95 31.60 11.77 -36.92
C PRO A 95 32.49 12.09 -35.71
N ASP A 96 33.51 12.91 -35.87
CA ASP A 96 34.39 13.31 -34.76
C ASP A 96 33.70 14.12 -33.68
N GLU A 97 32.71 14.92 -34.06
CA GLU A 97 31.93 15.75 -33.15
C GLU A 97 30.81 14.97 -32.48
N VAL A 98 30.07 14.14 -33.24
CA VAL A 98 28.83 13.49 -32.76
C VAL A 98 29.05 12.10 -32.14
N ARG A 99 30.22 11.47 -32.33
CA ARG A 99 30.51 10.13 -31.80
C ARG A 99 30.24 10.01 -30.30
N LYS A 100 30.67 10.97 -29.50
CA LYS A 100 30.46 10.99 -28.05
C LYS A 100 28.98 11.03 -27.66
N PHE A 101 28.18 11.74 -28.43
CA PHE A 101 26.72 11.84 -28.19
C PHE A 101 26.00 10.56 -28.61
N ALA A 102 26.46 9.89 -29.68
CA ALA A 102 25.91 8.60 -30.08
C ALA A 102 26.12 7.53 -28.99
N TYR A 103 27.30 7.44 -28.43
CA TYR A 103 27.58 6.52 -27.30
C TYR A 103 26.81 6.92 -26.05
N LEU A 104 26.64 8.21 -25.77
CA LEU A 104 25.84 8.67 -24.63
C LEU A 104 24.37 8.27 -24.82
N ALA A 105 23.80 8.52 -25.99
CA ALA A 105 22.42 8.14 -26.32
C ALA A 105 22.21 6.61 -26.21
N GLU A 106 23.15 5.82 -26.68
CA GLU A 106 23.14 4.35 -26.53
C GLU A 106 23.11 3.94 -25.06
N LYS A 107 23.97 4.52 -24.22
CA LYS A 107 24.01 4.22 -22.78
C LYS A 107 22.73 4.62 -22.05
N ILE A 108 22.22 5.84 -22.32
CA ILE A 108 20.95 6.30 -21.74
C ILE A 108 19.81 5.34 -22.12
N THR A 109 19.73 4.98 -23.39
CA THR A 109 18.71 4.06 -23.91
C THR A 109 18.77 2.70 -23.19
N ARG A 110 19.96 2.14 -23.00
CA ARG A 110 20.13 0.87 -22.26
C ARG A 110 19.74 0.96 -20.81
N LEU A 111 20.07 2.08 -20.13
CA LEU A 111 19.65 2.29 -18.74
C LEU A 111 18.14 2.37 -18.62
N LEU A 112 17.46 3.10 -19.51
CA LEU A 112 15.99 3.21 -19.50
C LEU A 112 15.29 1.88 -19.81
N ILE A 113 15.86 1.05 -20.72
CA ILE A 113 15.33 -0.30 -20.97
C ILE A 113 15.43 -1.15 -19.69
N ARG A 114 16.59 -1.11 -19.02
CA ARG A 114 16.80 -1.86 -17.78
C ARG A 114 15.84 -1.41 -16.68
N GLU A 115 15.63 -0.11 -16.54
CA GLU A 115 14.68 0.45 -15.59
C GLU A 115 13.24 -0.04 -15.88
N GLN A 116 12.81 -0.02 -17.14
CA GLN A 116 11.49 -0.53 -17.52
C GLN A 116 11.32 -2.03 -17.20
N GLU A 117 12.36 -2.85 -17.43
CA GLU A 117 12.30 -4.28 -17.07
C GLU A 117 12.20 -4.49 -15.56
N LEU A 118 12.97 -3.74 -14.77
CA LEU A 118 12.90 -3.81 -13.30
C LEU A 118 11.52 -3.37 -12.78
N ASN A 119 10.97 -2.31 -13.33
CA ASN A 119 9.64 -1.81 -12.97
C ASN A 119 8.53 -2.80 -13.35
N ALA A 120 8.63 -3.44 -14.52
CA ALA A 120 7.68 -4.47 -14.94
C ALA A 120 7.75 -5.70 -14.03
N ALA A 121 8.95 -6.16 -13.70
CA ALA A 121 9.15 -7.29 -12.77
C ALA A 121 8.61 -6.96 -11.37
N SER A 122 8.88 -5.77 -10.85
CA SER A 122 8.40 -5.32 -9.56
C SER A 122 6.86 -5.22 -9.50
N ARG A 123 6.22 -4.72 -10.56
CA ARG A 123 4.74 -4.68 -10.66
C ARG A 123 4.15 -6.10 -10.63
N THR A 124 4.69 -7.02 -11.41
CA THR A 124 4.22 -8.41 -11.43
C THR A 124 4.33 -9.06 -10.05
N LEU A 125 5.43 -8.85 -9.33
CA LEU A 125 5.61 -9.37 -7.97
C LEU A 125 4.60 -8.77 -6.99
N SER A 126 4.35 -7.45 -7.08
CA SER A 126 3.35 -6.77 -6.24
C SER A 126 1.93 -7.27 -6.51
N GLU A 127 1.57 -7.53 -7.78
CA GLU A 127 0.28 -8.10 -8.17
C GLU A 127 0.10 -9.51 -7.62
N LYS A 128 1.09 -10.39 -7.77
CA LYS A 128 1.11 -11.75 -7.23
C LYS A 128 0.93 -11.74 -5.70
N ARG A 129 1.67 -10.89 -5.00
CA ARG A 129 1.58 -10.71 -3.56
C ARG A 129 0.18 -10.26 -3.13
N THR A 130 -0.38 -9.23 -3.79
CA THR A 130 -1.72 -8.71 -3.49
C THR A 130 -2.79 -9.78 -3.72
N TYR A 131 -2.67 -10.57 -4.79
CA TYR A 131 -3.57 -11.69 -5.08
C TYR A 131 -3.50 -12.74 -3.96
N LEU A 132 -2.30 -13.21 -3.61
CA LEU A 132 -2.09 -14.23 -2.57
C LEU A 132 -2.64 -13.76 -1.21
N VAL A 133 -2.30 -12.54 -0.79
CA VAL A 133 -2.81 -11.98 0.48
C VAL A 133 -4.33 -11.87 0.45
N SER A 134 -4.92 -11.41 -0.66
CA SER A 134 -6.38 -11.32 -0.79
C SER A 134 -7.06 -12.67 -0.70
N TYR A 135 -6.51 -13.70 -1.36
CA TYR A 135 -6.99 -15.07 -1.28
C TYR A 135 -6.96 -15.61 0.17
N LEU A 136 -5.83 -15.44 0.86
CA LEU A 136 -5.66 -15.94 2.23
C LEU A 136 -6.58 -15.22 3.25
N LEU A 137 -6.88 -13.96 3.04
CA LEU A 137 -7.72 -13.16 3.94
C LEU A 137 -9.22 -13.31 3.65
N SER A 138 -9.64 -13.66 2.43
CA SER A 138 -11.07 -13.75 2.06
C SER A 138 -11.80 -14.97 2.61
N GLY A 139 -11.09 -15.98 3.11
CA GLY A 139 -11.66 -17.21 3.66
C GLY A 139 -12.38 -18.06 2.60
N THR A 140 -11.81 -19.16 2.21
CA THR A 140 -12.34 -20.08 1.18
C THR A 140 -13.56 -20.88 1.65
N GLY A 141 -14.44 -20.32 2.52
CA GLY A 141 -15.49 -21.15 3.13
C GLY A 141 -16.83 -20.48 3.52
N THR A 142 -16.97 -19.17 3.54
CA THR A 142 -18.25 -18.55 3.91
C THR A 142 -18.57 -17.35 3.05
N SER A 143 -19.56 -17.53 2.20
CA SER A 143 -20.31 -16.50 1.52
C SER A 143 -20.98 -15.58 2.54
N ASN A 144 -20.50 -14.36 2.73
CA ASN A 144 -21.26 -13.17 3.05
C ASN A 144 -20.31 -11.98 3.19
N GLY A 145 -19.89 -11.46 2.07
CA GLY A 145 -19.14 -10.21 1.98
C GLY A 145 -18.91 -9.89 0.51
N THR A 146 -19.60 -8.87 0.04
CA THR A 146 -19.51 -8.34 -1.31
C THR A 146 -18.10 -7.89 -1.65
N CYS A 147 -17.27 -8.82 -2.13
CA CYS A 147 -16.14 -8.50 -2.97
C CYS A 147 -16.58 -8.83 -4.40
N GLU A 148 -16.84 -7.78 -5.18
CA GLU A 148 -17.00 -7.86 -6.63
C GLU A 148 -15.68 -8.32 -7.26
N PHE A 149 -15.45 -9.63 -7.25
CA PHE A 149 -14.55 -10.30 -8.18
C PHE A 149 -15.42 -11.27 -8.99
N GLU A 150 -15.76 -10.82 -10.18
CA GLU A 150 -16.44 -11.63 -11.19
C GLU A 150 -15.67 -12.92 -11.45
N SER A 151 -16.38 -14.05 -11.27
CA SER A 151 -16.15 -15.37 -11.86
C SER A 151 -14.72 -15.87 -11.97
N PHE A 152 -14.25 -16.66 -10.98
CA PHE A 152 -13.14 -17.58 -11.16
C PHE A 152 -13.65 -18.95 -11.66
N PRO A 153 -13.28 -19.38 -12.86
CA PRO A 153 -13.48 -20.77 -13.27
C PRO A 153 -12.29 -21.62 -12.77
N ASP A 154 -12.59 -22.75 -12.17
CA ASP A 154 -11.70 -23.84 -11.74
C ASP A 154 -10.97 -23.70 -10.39
N LYS A 155 -11.66 -24.10 -9.32
CA LYS A 155 -11.10 -24.19 -7.94
C LYS A 155 -9.82 -25.05 -7.81
N ILE A 156 -9.52 -25.95 -8.71
CA ILE A 156 -8.35 -26.83 -8.65
C ILE A 156 -7.11 -26.14 -9.26
N ALA A 157 -7.29 -25.40 -10.35
CA ALA A 157 -6.21 -24.64 -10.98
C ALA A 157 -5.72 -23.50 -10.05
N ASP A 158 -6.64 -22.88 -9.30
CA ASP A 158 -6.32 -21.84 -8.33
C ASP A 158 -5.48 -22.36 -7.15
N LEU A 159 -5.77 -23.56 -6.63
CA LEU A 159 -5.01 -24.14 -5.51
C LEU A 159 -3.55 -24.43 -5.88
N ASN A 160 -3.29 -24.98 -7.06
CA ASN A 160 -1.92 -25.21 -7.52
C ASN A 160 -1.16 -23.90 -7.68
N TYR A 161 -1.81 -22.88 -8.26
CA TYR A 161 -1.21 -21.55 -8.39
C TYR A 161 -0.93 -20.90 -7.04
N ILE A 162 -1.81 -21.06 -6.05
CA ILE A 162 -1.57 -20.58 -4.68
C ILE A 162 -0.35 -21.29 -4.06
N HIS A 163 -0.20 -22.61 -4.25
CA HIS A 163 0.98 -23.33 -3.77
C HIS A 163 2.27 -22.84 -4.44
N ASP A 164 2.25 -22.62 -5.74
CA ASP A 164 3.40 -22.06 -6.48
C ASP A 164 3.78 -20.67 -5.94
N LEU A 165 2.79 -19.83 -5.61
CA LEU A 165 3.04 -18.52 -5.01
C LEU A 165 3.58 -18.62 -3.57
N LEU A 166 3.09 -19.56 -2.77
CA LEU A 166 3.61 -19.78 -1.42
C LEU A 166 5.07 -20.21 -1.44
N ASP A 167 5.45 -21.06 -2.40
CA ASP A 167 6.84 -21.47 -2.62
C ASP A 167 7.69 -20.29 -3.12
N GLU A 168 7.18 -19.49 -4.07
CA GLU A 168 7.89 -18.29 -4.59
C GLU A 168 8.17 -17.25 -3.50
N PHE A 169 7.24 -17.09 -2.53
CA PHE A 169 7.41 -16.19 -1.39
C PHE A 169 8.05 -16.86 -0.16
N GLU A 170 8.48 -18.12 -0.28
CA GLU A 170 9.12 -18.91 0.80
C GLU A 170 8.28 -19.00 2.09
N ILE A 171 6.96 -19.15 1.94
CA ILE A 171 6.03 -19.14 3.07
C ILE A 171 5.90 -20.53 3.69
N ASN A 172 6.27 -20.67 4.96
CA ASN A 172 6.06 -21.90 5.71
C ASN A 172 4.57 -22.08 6.06
N ILE A 173 3.95 -23.12 5.49
CA ILE A 173 2.51 -23.44 5.64
C ILE A 173 2.18 -24.01 7.03
N GLU A 174 3.12 -24.72 7.66
CA GLU A 174 2.89 -25.40 8.94
C GLU A 174 2.87 -24.45 10.14
N LYS A 175 3.52 -23.30 10.01
CA LYS A 175 3.57 -22.29 11.07
C LYS A 175 2.28 -21.50 11.14
N LYS A 176 1.73 -21.35 12.34
CA LYS A 176 0.64 -20.39 12.58
C LYS A 176 1.11 -18.97 12.29
N LYS A 177 0.20 -18.18 11.77
CA LYS A 177 0.40 -16.79 11.41
C LYS A 177 -0.61 -15.90 12.10
N ARG A 178 -0.34 -14.59 12.11
CA ARG A 178 -1.26 -13.54 12.55
C ARG A 178 -1.45 -12.54 11.42
N VAL A 179 -2.60 -11.91 11.39
CA VAL A 179 -2.82 -10.74 10.55
C VAL A 179 -2.57 -9.49 11.36
N LEU A 180 -1.82 -8.58 10.77
CA LEU A 180 -1.54 -7.24 11.25
C LEU A 180 -2.27 -6.26 10.34
N ILE A 181 -3.06 -5.34 10.89
CA ILE A 181 -3.66 -4.23 10.15
C ILE A 181 -3.07 -2.93 10.67
N ILE A 182 -2.54 -2.11 9.78
CA ILE A 182 -2.02 -0.77 10.08
C ILE A 182 -2.93 0.24 9.38
N ARG A 183 -3.56 1.12 10.15
CA ARG A 183 -4.35 2.25 9.66
C ARG A 183 -3.51 3.52 9.73
N MET A 184 -3.42 4.24 8.63
CA MET A 184 -2.82 5.56 8.59
C MET A 184 -3.90 6.61 8.92
N LEU A 185 -3.61 7.49 9.87
CA LEU A 185 -4.54 8.52 10.31
C LEU A 185 -4.56 9.68 9.29
N SER A 186 -5.78 10.08 8.85
CA SER A 186 -5.98 10.97 7.70
C SER A 186 -5.84 12.47 8.00
N ASP A 187 -5.64 12.86 9.26
CA ASP A 187 -5.60 14.29 9.67
C ASP A 187 -4.30 15.00 9.25
N HIS A 188 -3.41 14.29 8.58
CA HIS A 188 -2.11 14.81 8.17
C HIS A 188 -2.07 15.14 6.67
N SER A 189 -1.22 16.10 6.30
CA SER A 189 -0.99 16.45 4.90
C SER A 189 -0.51 15.24 4.07
N THR A 190 -0.72 15.27 2.75
CA THR A 190 -0.23 14.22 1.83
C THR A 190 1.25 13.88 2.01
N ILE A 191 2.06 14.83 2.47
CA ILE A 191 3.50 14.64 2.74
C ILE A 191 3.73 13.74 3.96
N THR A 192 2.94 13.91 5.04
CA THR A 192 3.06 13.09 6.25
C THR A 192 2.58 11.66 6.03
N LEU A 193 1.51 11.46 5.26
CA LEU A 193 1.03 10.14 4.84
C LEU A 193 2.09 9.40 4.03
N SER A 194 2.73 10.07 3.06
CA SER A 194 3.82 9.50 2.26
C SER A 194 5.03 9.08 3.13
N SER A 195 5.37 9.87 4.16
CA SER A 195 6.44 9.54 5.10
C SER A 195 6.09 8.33 6.00
N ALA A 196 4.86 8.23 6.46
CA ALA A 196 4.39 7.09 7.26
C ALA A 196 4.40 5.81 6.42
N GLU A 197 3.90 5.88 5.19
CA GLU A 197 3.92 4.77 4.24
C GLU A 197 5.33 4.26 3.96
N GLU A 198 6.30 5.15 3.70
CA GLU A 198 7.70 4.79 3.49
C GLU A 198 8.28 4.03 4.69
N LYS A 199 7.97 4.49 5.92
CA LYS A 199 8.44 3.83 7.15
C LYS A 199 7.78 2.46 7.35
N ILE A 200 6.47 2.30 7.03
CA ILE A 200 5.77 1.01 7.06
C ILE A 200 6.41 0.03 6.09
N LEU A 201 6.64 0.43 4.84
CA LEU A 201 7.25 -0.43 3.82
C LEU A 201 8.71 -0.78 4.15
N ARG A 202 9.44 0.13 4.76
CA ARG A 202 10.79 -0.13 5.28
C ARG A 202 10.75 -1.17 6.39
N MET A 203 9.85 -1.04 7.37
CA MET A 203 9.67 -2.01 8.45
C MET A 203 9.32 -3.39 7.89
N PHE A 204 8.43 -3.49 6.89
CA PHE A 204 8.14 -4.77 6.23
C PHE A 204 9.39 -5.38 5.59
N THR A 205 10.23 -4.57 4.96
CA THR A 205 11.48 -5.02 4.34
C THR A 205 12.50 -5.49 5.37
N GLU A 206 12.74 -4.69 6.41
CA GLU A 206 13.72 -4.96 7.47
C GLU A 206 13.40 -6.24 8.26
N HIS A 207 12.11 -6.52 8.44
CA HIS A 207 11.63 -7.69 9.17
C HIS A 207 11.20 -8.86 8.28
N SER A 208 11.50 -8.81 6.97
CA SER A 208 11.15 -9.86 6.01
C SER A 208 9.65 -10.21 6.01
N ILE A 209 8.79 -9.20 6.18
CA ILE A 209 7.34 -9.35 6.05
C ILE A 209 7.00 -9.28 4.56
N HIS A 210 6.93 -10.46 3.91
CA HIS A 210 6.76 -10.54 2.46
C HIS A 210 5.31 -10.45 2.01
N LEU A 211 4.38 -10.89 2.85
CA LEU A 211 2.95 -10.93 2.53
C LEU A 211 2.22 -9.73 3.14
N TYR A 212 2.00 -8.71 2.34
CA TYR A 212 1.20 -7.54 2.70
C TYR A 212 0.49 -6.97 1.48
N LYS A 213 -0.61 -6.26 1.71
CA LYS A 213 -1.32 -5.50 0.69
C LYS A 213 -1.80 -4.17 1.23
N PHE A 214 -1.86 -3.17 0.35
CA PHE A 214 -2.56 -1.93 0.63
C PHE A 214 -4.07 -2.12 0.46
N GLN A 215 -4.84 -1.61 1.39
CA GLN A 215 -6.31 -1.56 1.35
C GLN A 215 -6.74 -0.10 1.34
N TYR A 216 -7.29 0.31 0.20
CA TYR A 216 -7.81 1.67 0.07
C TYR A 216 -8.86 1.96 1.16
N PRO A 217 -8.93 3.19 1.76
CA PRO A 217 -8.09 4.34 1.40
C PRO A 217 -6.77 4.45 2.15
N HIS A 218 -6.61 3.88 3.37
CA HIS A 218 -5.49 4.23 4.26
C HIS A 218 -4.96 3.06 5.10
N GLU A 219 -5.14 1.82 4.67
CA GLU A 219 -4.76 0.67 5.50
C GLU A 219 -3.77 -0.26 4.78
N TYR A 220 -2.88 -0.87 5.56
CA TYR A 220 -2.10 -2.03 5.16
C TYR A 220 -2.55 -3.25 5.93
N ALA A 221 -2.76 -4.36 5.24
CA ALA A 221 -2.91 -5.68 5.87
C ALA A 221 -1.66 -6.51 5.57
N ALA A 222 -1.04 -7.05 6.61
CA ALA A 222 0.15 -7.87 6.51
C ALA A 222 -0.03 -9.19 7.27
N ILE A 223 0.70 -10.22 6.84
CA ILE A 223 0.71 -11.56 7.45
C ILE A 223 2.08 -11.77 8.07
N ILE A 224 2.11 -12.01 9.38
CA ILE A 224 3.33 -12.23 10.16
C ILE A 224 3.33 -13.62 10.80
N ASP A 225 4.51 -14.18 11.05
CA ASP A 225 4.65 -15.41 11.81
C ASP A 225 4.32 -15.18 13.29
N CYS A 226 3.71 -16.17 13.95
CA CYS A 226 3.45 -16.10 15.40
C CYS A 226 4.72 -16.02 16.25
N SER A 227 5.88 -16.37 15.69
CA SER A 227 7.19 -16.22 16.34
C SER A 227 7.75 -14.80 16.23
N PHE A 228 7.08 -13.91 15.51
CA PHE A 228 7.50 -12.51 15.40
C PHE A 228 7.41 -11.82 16.78
N PRO A 229 8.45 -11.10 17.22
CA PRO A 229 8.43 -10.41 18.51
C PRO A 229 7.49 -9.21 18.46
N LEU A 230 6.35 -9.31 19.16
CA LEU A 230 5.28 -8.31 19.13
C LEU A 230 5.72 -6.97 19.74
N GLU A 231 6.67 -6.98 20.68
CA GLU A 231 7.24 -5.77 21.29
C GLU A 231 7.90 -4.85 20.27
N GLN A 232 8.41 -5.41 19.16
CA GLN A 232 9.00 -4.61 18.07
C GLN A 232 7.91 -3.88 17.28
N LEU A 233 6.74 -4.50 17.09
CA LEU A 233 5.60 -3.86 16.44
C LEU A 233 5.00 -2.76 17.32
N GLU A 234 4.88 -3.01 18.61
CA GLU A 234 4.44 -2.01 19.58
C GLU A 234 5.39 -0.81 19.60
N ALA A 235 6.69 -1.04 19.72
CA ALA A 235 7.70 0.03 19.67
C ALA A 235 7.67 0.81 18.36
N PHE A 236 7.48 0.12 17.22
CA PHE A 236 7.32 0.77 15.92
C PHE A 236 6.06 1.64 15.89
N CYS A 237 4.92 1.12 16.35
CA CYS A 237 3.67 1.85 16.40
C CYS A 237 3.78 3.10 17.28
N LEU A 238 4.37 2.97 18.47
CA LEU A 238 4.61 4.10 19.38
C LEU A 238 5.54 5.15 18.76
N SER A 239 6.50 4.77 17.93
CA SER A 239 7.36 5.72 17.22
C SER A 239 6.61 6.56 16.16
N LEU A 240 5.41 6.16 15.79
CA LEU A 240 4.54 6.78 14.77
C LEU A 240 3.13 7.05 15.31
N SER A 241 2.96 7.17 16.64
CA SER A 241 1.67 7.26 17.31
C SER A 241 0.74 8.34 16.72
N ASP A 242 1.28 9.48 16.30
CA ASP A 242 0.48 10.54 15.68
C ASP A 242 0.01 10.23 14.25
N SER A 243 0.52 9.17 13.64
CA SER A 243 0.33 8.90 12.22
C SER A 243 -0.33 7.56 11.92
N ILE A 244 -0.25 6.59 12.83
CA ILE A 244 -0.77 5.24 12.60
C ILE A 244 -1.45 4.64 13.83
N GLN A 245 -2.37 3.73 13.57
CA GLN A 245 -2.92 2.78 14.54
C GLN A 245 -2.68 1.35 14.04
N MET A 246 -2.54 0.39 14.96
CA MET A 246 -2.19 -0.98 14.63
C MET A 246 -3.04 -1.98 15.41
N GLY A 247 -3.69 -2.89 14.69
CA GLY A 247 -4.46 -4.00 15.27
C GLY A 247 -3.88 -5.35 14.85
N ILE A 248 -3.69 -6.27 15.81
CA ILE A 248 -3.14 -7.61 15.57
C ILE A 248 -4.16 -8.66 15.93
N GLY A 249 -4.44 -9.57 15.00
CA GLY A 249 -5.37 -10.66 15.15
C GLY A 249 -4.80 -11.87 15.90
N ARG A 250 -5.69 -12.79 16.28
CA ARG A 250 -5.30 -14.05 16.93
C ARG A 250 -4.49 -14.95 16.00
N PRO A 251 -3.69 -15.91 16.55
CA PRO A 251 -3.01 -16.93 15.76
C PRO A 251 -4.00 -17.78 14.96
N ALA A 252 -3.68 -18.03 13.68
CA ALA A 252 -4.47 -18.90 12.81
C ALA A 252 -3.57 -19.75 11.91
N GLU A 253 -4.09 -20.85 11.40
CA GLU A 253 -3.49 -21.60 10.30
C GLU A 253 -3.54 -20.78 9.03
N LEU A 254 -2.60 -20.98 8.11
CA LEU A 254 -2.46 -20.16 6.91
C LEU A 254 -3.77 -20.02 6.10
N PHE A 255 -4.49 -21.12 5.88
CA PHE A 255 -5.75 -21.12 5.12
C PHE A 255 -6.99 -20.73 5.94
N LYS A 256 -6.81 -20.34 7.22
CA LYS A 256 -7.85 -19.81 8.11
C LYS A 256 -7.55 -18.37 8.55
N LEU A 257 -6.73 -17.65 7.79
CA LEU A 257 -6.31 -16.30 8.13
C LEU A 257 -7.45 -15.26 8.08
N SER A 258 -8.58 -15.56 7.42
CA SER A 258 -9.79 -14.74 7.55
C SER A 258 -10.18 -14.51 9.01
N THR A 259 -10.11 -15.55 9.85
CA THR A 259 -10.43 -15.41 11.29
C THR A 259 -9.42 -14.54 12.04
N SER A 260 -8.15 -14.55 11.62
CA SER A 260 -7.13 -13.65 12.17
C SER A 260 -7.36 -12.21 11.68
N TYR A 261 -7.78 -12.05 10.42
CA TYR A 261 -8.12 -10.75 9.85
C TYR A 261 -9.32 -10.11 10.57
N ASP A 262 -10.40 -10.87 10.79
CA ASP A 262 -11.58 -10.39 11.50
C ASP A 262 -11.23 -9.94 12.93
N THR A 263 -10.40 -10.73 13.62
CA THR A 263 -9.96 -10.38 14.97
C THR A 263 -8.96 -9.23 15.00
N ALA A 264 -8.10 -9.06 13.98
CA ALA A 264 -7.26 -7.89 13.82
C ALA A 264 -8.09 -6.61 13.59
N ARG A 265 -9.20 -6.75 12.85
CA ARG A 265 -10.15 -5.66 12.62
C ARG A 265 -10.84 -5.23 13.92
N ILE A 266 -11.25 -6.19 14.76
CA ILE A 266 -11.81 -5.91 16.08
C ILE A 266 -10.77 -5.18 16.95
N ALA A 267 -9.52 -5.66 16.97
CA ALA A 267 -8.45 -5.02 17.71
C ALA A 267 -8.17 -3.59 17.23
N LEU A 268 -8.12 -3.37 15.91
CA LEU A 268 -7.93 -2.03 15.36
C LEU A 268 -9.10 -1.08 15.69
N ASN A 269 -10.33 -1.58 15.65
CA ASN A 269 -11.52 -0.78 15.93
C ASN A 269 -11.73 -0.53 17.44
N SER A 270 -11.06 -1.26 18.33
CA SER A 270 -11.05 -0.95 19.76
C SER A 270 -10.18 0.26 20.09
N LEU A 271 -9.31 0.68 19.17
CA LEU A 271 -8.48 1.88 19.28
C LEU A 271 -9.29 3.08 18.79
N THR A 272 -10.08 3.65 19.66
CA THR A 272 -10.78 4.90 19.41
C THR A 272 -9.92 6.09 19.84
N ASP A 273 -10.49 7.23 20.15
CA ASP A 273 -9.79 8.46 20.61
C ASP A 273 -8.91 8.29 21.88
N SER A 274 -8.62 7.04 22.26
CA SER A 274 -7.73 6.69 23.35
C SER A 274 -6.26 6.99 22.97
N ALA A 275 -5.44 7.22 23.98
CA ALA A 275 -4.00 7.40 23.82
C ALA A 275 -3.28 6.13 23.29
N ASP A 276 -4.00 5.02 23.13
CA ASP A 276 -3.46 3.76 22.67
C ASP A 276 -3.52 3.69 21.15
N HIS A 277 -2.37 3.43 20.52
CA HIS A 277 -2.21 3.30 19.06
C HIS A 277 -2.02 1.85 18.62
N TYR A 278 -1.98 0.91 19.55
CA TYR A 278 -1.69 -0.50 19.35
C TYR A 278 -2.65 -1.38 20.14
N ALA A 279 -3.24 -2.38 19.50
CA ALA A 279 -4.09 -3.38 20.17
C ALA A 279 -3.79 -4.78 19.69
N LEU A 280 -3.65 -5.70 20.65
CA LEU A 280 -3.55 -7.14 20.39
C LEU A 280 -4.88 -7.80 20.76
N PHE A 281 -5.48 -8.54 19.83
CA PHE A 281 -6.78 -9.20 20.07
C PHE A 281 -6.79 -10.11 21.30
N ASP A 282 -5.65 -10.76 21.60
CA ASP A 282 -5.55 -11.68 22.73
C ASP A 282 -5.73 -10.98 24.10
N ASP A 283 -5.53 -9.65 24.17
CA ASP A 283 -5.67 -8.84 25.38
C ASP A 283 -7.08 -8.23 25.52
N LEU A 284 -7.89 -8.33 24.46
CA LEU A 284 -9.25 -7.80 24.46
C LEU A 284 -10.23 -8.74 25.16
N THR A 285 -11.21 -8.16 25.83
CA THR A 285 -12.32 -8.91 26.46
C THR A 285 -13.68 -8.33 26.08
N LEU A 286 -14.00 -7.15 26.57
CA LEU A 286 -15.28 -6.49 26.31
C LEU A 286 -15.35 -5.98 24.86
N GLU A 287 -14.27 -5.49 24.33
CA GLU A 287 -14.10 -4.95 22.99
C GLU A 287 -14.48 -5.99 21.91
N ILE A 288 -14.31 -7.29 22.19
CA ILE A 288 -14.73 -8.37 21.29
C ILE A 288 -16.25 -8.34 21.05
N LEU A 289 -17.02 -8.07 22.09
CA LEU A 289 -18.49 -7.99 21.99
C LEU A 289 -18.90 -6.65 21.36
N LEU A 290 -18.31 -5.55 21.78
CA LEU A 290 -18.63 -4.21 21.27
C LEU A 290 -18.27 -4.07 19.79
N GLY A 291 -17.09 -4.50 19.40
CA GLY A 291 -16.60 -4.44 18.00
C GLY A 291 -17.32 -5.40 17.03
N SER A 292 -18.12 -6.33 17.53
CA SER A 292 -18.97 -7.21 16.70
C SER A 292 -20.34 -6.63 16.36
N LEU A 293 -20.73 -5.53 17.00
CA LEU A 293 -22.01 -4.86 16.76
C LEU A 293 -21.96 -4.07 15.44
N ASN A 294 -23.09 -4.05 14.72
CA ASN A 294 -23.21 -3.24 13.52
C ASN A 294 -23.54 -1.78 13.87
N GLU A 295 -23.17 -0.85 12.99
CA GLU A 295 -23.34 0.59 13.18
C GLU A 295 -24.78 1.00 13.51
N VAL A 296 -25.79 0.39 12.88
CA VAL A 296 -27.21 0.70 13.11
C VAL A 296 -27.62 0.34 14.54
N THR A 297 -27.24 -0.86 14.99
CA THR A 297 -27.56 -1.31 16.36
C THR A 297 -26.85 -0.44 17.40
N THR A 298 -25.59 -0.10 17.16
CA THR A 298 -24.77 0.75 18.00
C THR A 298 -25.38 2.15 18.12
N ALA A 299 -25.70 2.78 16.99
CA ALA A 299 -26.30 4.11 16.95
C ALA A 299 -27.65 4.16 17.69
N GLU A 300 -28.49 3.13 17.49
CA GLU A 300 -29.80 3.06 18.17
C GLU A 300 -29.65 2.85 19.69
N PHE A 301 -28.69 2.01 20.11
CA PHE A 301 -28.43 1.79 21.53
C PHE A 301 -27.93 3.06 22.22
N ILE A 302 -26.98 3.79 21.61
CA ILE A 302 -26.49 5.08 22.11
C ILE A 302 -27.63 6.10 22.15
N ALA A 303 -28.42 6.21 21.10
CA ALA A 303 -29.54 7.13 21.04
C ALA A 303 -30.58 6.89 22.14
N LYS A 304 -30.88 5.64 22.44
CA LYS A 304 -31.85 5.28 23.51
C LYS A 304 -31.32 5.50 24.93
N THR A 305 -30.01 5.51 25.11
CA THR A 305 -29.41 5.53 26.44
C THR A 305 -28.81 6.89 26.80
N LEU A 306 -28.12 7.55 25.86
CA LEU A 306 -27.34 8.76 26.12
C LEU A 306 -27.88 10.04 25.49
N SER A 307 -28.88 9.98 24.57
CA SER A 307 -29.32 11.16 23.82
C SER A 307 -29.88 12.30 24.68
N CYS A 308 -30.34 11.98 25.89
CA CYS A 308 -30.86 12.97 26.86
C CYS A 308 -29.79 13.55 27.79
N LEU A 309 -28.54 13.05 27.70
CA LEU A 309 -27.42 13.50 28.55
C LEU A 309 -26.51 14.43 27.75
N ASP A 310 -26.02 15.47 28.45
CA ASP A 310 -25.02 16.36 27.90
C ASP A 310 -23.60 15.79 28.04
N GLU A 311 -22.60 16.44 27.42
CA GLU A 311 -21.20 16.00 27.45
C GLU A 311 -20.61 15.99 28.87
N ALA A 312 -21.06 16.95 29.71
CA ALA A 312 -20.63 17.00 31.11
C ALA A 312 -21.18 15.85 31.94
N ASP A 313 -22.41 15.38 31.64
CA ASP A 313 -23.01 14.21 32.26
C ASP A 313 -22.29 12.92 31.83
N CYS A 314 -21.94 12.80 30.53
CA CYS A 314 -21.15 11.69 30.02
C CYS A 314 -19.76 11.62 30.68
N SER A 315 -19.04 12.74 30.74
CA SER A 315 -17.72 12.82 31.37
C SER A 315 -17.77 12.51 32.88
N LEU A 316 -18.85 12.91 33.56
CA LEU A 316 -19.04 12.54 34.95
C LEU A 316 -19.27 11.05 35.14
N LEU A 317 -20.06 10.43 34.26
CA LEU A 317 -20.31 8.98 34.28
C LEU A 317 -19.04 8.20 33.99
N HIS A 318 -18.21 8.62 33.01
CA HIS A 318 -16.90 8.04 32.77
C HIS A 318 -16.07 8.03 34.06
N SER A 319 -15.85 9.19 34.64
CA SER A 319 -15.10 9.29 35.89
C SER A 319 -15.68 8.41 37.00
N TYR A 320 -17.01 8.27 37.05
CA TYR A 320 -17.67 7.46 38.07
C TYR A 320 -17.44 5.94 37.85
N PHE A 321 -17.49 5.49 36.63
CA PHE A 321 -17.22 4.06 36.28
C PHE A 321 -15.73 3.74 36.37
N ASP A 322 -14.84 4.60 35.96
CA ASP A 322 -13.38 4.40 36.05
C ASP A 322 -12.93 4.29 37.52
N HIS A 323 -13.66 4.90 38.45
CA HIS A 323 -13.42 4.76 39.88
C HIS A 323 -14.32 3.70 40.53
N GLU A 324 -14.73 2.67 39.76
CA GLU A 324 -15.49 1.50 40.26
C GLU A 324 -16.80 1.87 40.98
N GLN A 325 -17.51 2.87 40.49
CA GLN A 325 -18.75 3.40 41.08
C GLN A 325 -18.57 3.90 42.54
N SER A 326 -17.35 4.22 42.95
CA SER A 326 -17.01 4.69 44.28
C SER A 326 -17.26 6.19 44.43
N LEU A 327 -18.31 6.59 45.16
CA LEU A 327 -18.58 8.01 45.43
C LEU A 327 -17.39 8.73 46.06
N SER A 328 -16.62 8.06 46.91
CA SER A 328 -15.46 8.65 47.57
C SER A 328 -14.33 8.94 46.62
N ARG A 329 -13.89 7.92 45.84
CA ARG A 329 -12.79 8.05 44.86
C ARG A 329 -13.16 9.04 43.76
N THR A 330 -14.38 8.96 43.21
CA THR A 330 -14.83 9.87 42.16
C THR A 330 -14.94 11.32 42.66
N SER A 331 -15.46 11.53 43.88
CA SER A 331 -15.57 12.90 44.42
C SER A 331 -14.20 13.51 44.69
N GLU A 332 -13.24 12.75 45.14
CA GLU A 332 -11.84 13.15 45.33
C GLU A 332 -11.17 13.50 43.97
N TYR A 333 -11.31 12.64 42.98
CA TYR A 333 -10.76 12.84 41.63
C TYR A 333 -11.32 14.08 40.95
N LEU A 334 -12.65 14.30 41.05
CA LEU A 334 -13.33 15.45 40.43
C LEU A 334 -13.28 16.73 41.29
N TYR A 335 -12.64 16.71 42.46
CA TYR A 335 -12.62 17.82 43.43
C TYR A 335 -14.02 18.28 43.81
N LEU A 336 -14.98 17.36 43.95
CA LEU A 336 -16.36 17.61 44.32
C LEU A 336 -16.65 17.12 45.74
N HIS A 337 -17.62 17.79 46.43
CA HIS A 337 -18.17 17.20 47.65
C HIS A 337 -19.05 15.98 47.31
N LYS A 338 -19.04 14.91 48.10
CA LYS A 338 -19.84 13.70 47.90
C LYS A 338 -21.32 13.97 47.64
N ASN A 339 -21.92 14.90 48.38
CA ASN A 339 -23.32 15.27 48.18
C ASN A 339 -23.59 15.92 46.82
N THR A 340 -22.63 16.67 46.31
CA THR A 340 -22.72 17.26 44.97
C THR A 340 -22.67 16.20 43.89
N LEU A 341 -21.77 15.20 44.03
CA LEU A 341 -21.70 14.06 43.15
C LEU A 341 -22.99 13.24 43.18
N GLN A 342 -23.52 12.96 44.38
CA GLN A 342 -24.81 12.25 44.51
C GLN A 342 -25.94 12.99 43.80
N TYR A 343 -26.04 14.31 44.04
CA TYR A 343 -27.06 15.13 43.36
C TYR A 343 -26.93 15.07 41.82
N LYS A 344 -25.71 15.12 41.29
CA LYS A 344 -25.50 15.01 39.85
C LYS A 344 -25.90 13.63 39.30
N LEU A 345 -25.57 12.53 39.99
CA LEU A 345 -26.00 11.18 39.63
C LEU A 345 -27.52 10.99 39.73
N ASP A 346 -28.18 11.60 40.73
CA ASP A 346 -29.63 11.62 40.85
C ASP A 346 -30.30 12.41 39.73
N ARG A 347 -29.67 13.50 39.29
CA ARG A 347 -30.10 14.30 38.14
C ARG A 347 -30.04 13.44 36.85
N ILE A 348 -28.94 12.75 36.60
CA ILE A 348 -28.78 11.86 35.47
C ILE A 348 -29.88 10.80 35.47
N HIS A 349 -30.10 10.13 36.61
CA HIS A 349 -31.17 9.13 36.75
C HIS A 349 -32.55 9.71 36.39
N LYS A 350 -32.86 10.93 36.83
CA LYS A 350 -34.15 11.56 36.50
C LYS A 350 -34.30 11.90 35.03
N ILE A 351 -33.20 12.21 34.32
CA ILE A 351 -33.20 12.61 32.93
C ILE A 351 -33.29 11.37 32.02
N CYS A 352 -32.43 10.36 32.20
CA CYS A 352 -32.35 9.22 31.34
C CYS A 352 -33.15 7.97 31.80
N GLY A 353 -33.68 7.99 33.02
CA GLY A 353 -34.41 6.86 33.62
C GLY A 353 -33.55 5.70 34.09
N LEU A 354 -32.21 5.74 33.86
CA LEU A 354 -31.25 4.73 34.25
C LEU A 354 -30.50 5.19 35.51
N ASN A 355 -30.46 4.37 36.56
CA ASN A 355 -29.77 4.71 37.78
C ASN A 355 -28.29 4.29 37.73
N PRO A 356 -27.32 5.23 37.64
CA PRO A 356 -25.90 4.90 37.54
C PRO A 356 -25.36 4.06 38.71
N ARG A 357 -26.05 4.05 39.84
CA ARG A 357 -25.65 3.31 41.06
C ARG A 357 -26.22 1.91 41.11
N SER A 358 -27.20 1.54 40.27
CA SER A 358 -27.67 0.16 40.16
C SER A 358 -26.77 -0.62 39.22
N PHE A 359 -26.45 -1.87 39.53
CA PHE A 359 -25.59 -2.68 38.70
C PHE A 359 -26.10 -2.79 37.25
N ARG A 360 -27.38 -3.13 37.09
CA ARG A 360 -28.00 -3.33 35.77
C ARG A 360 -27.96 -2.05 34.92
N ASP A 361 -28.40 -0.92 35.46
CA ASP A 361 -28.48 0.31 34.70
C ASP A 361 -27.10 0.92 34.51
N GLY A 362 -26.21 0.74 35.50
CA GLY A 362 -24.80 1.13 35.39
C GLY A 362 -24.08 0.41 34.27
N VAL A 363 -24.32 -0.91 34.11
CA VAL A 363 -23.76 -1.67 32.95
C VAL A 363 -24.29 -1.13 31.62
N ILE A 364 -25.59 -0.80 31.53
CA ILE A 364 -26.17 -0.24 30.31
C ILE A 364 -25.52 1.10 29.95
N LEU A 365 -25.38 1.98 30.94
CA LEU A 365 -24.74 3.31 30.77
C LEU A 365 -23.24 3.15 30.42
N TYR A 366 -22.53 2.28 31.10
CA TYR A 366 -21.11 2.01 30.83
C TYR A 366 -20.89 1.51 29.40
N LEU A 367 -21.66 0.52 28.95
CA LEU A 367 -21.58 0.00 27.58
C LEU A 367 -21.93 1.06 26.53
N ALA A 368 -22.93 1.91 26.83
CA ALA A 368 -23.31 2.98 25.89
C ALA A 368 -22.22 4.05 25.78
N LEU A 369 -21.53 4.39 26.85
CA LEU A 369 -20.39 5.31 26.84
C LEU A 369 -19.24 4.71 26.05
N ARG A 370 -18.86 3.45 26.31
CA ARG A 370 -17.80 2.75 25.56
C ARG A 370 -18.09 2.68 24.06
N LEU A 371 -19.35 2.41 23.68
CA LEU A 371 -19.78 2.41 22.27
C LEU A 371 -19.80 3.81 21.64
N LYS A 372 -20.02 4.86 22.42
CA LYS A 372 -19.95 6.24 21.92
C LYS A 372 -18.51 6.66 21.61
N GLU A 373 -17.53 6.07 22.27
CA GLU A 373 -16.09 6.30 22.05
C GLU A 373 -15.54 5.45 20.89
N MET A 374 -16.21 4.37 20.49
CA MET A 374 -15.86 3.50 19.36
C MET A 374 -16.43 4.04 18.03
#